data_f75ee223662b5ea7d7259e1e8a836085
#
_entry.id   f75ee223662b5ea7d7259e1e8a836085
#
_cell.length_a   1.000
_cell.length_b   1.000
_cell.length_c   1.000
_cell.angle_alpha   90.00
_cell.angle_beta   90.00
_cell.angle_gamma   90.00
#
_symmetry.space_group_name_H-M   'P 1'
#
loop_
_entity.id
_entity.type
_entity.pdbx_description
1 polymer ?
#
loop_
_entity_poly.entity_id
_entity_poly.type
_entity_poly.pdbx_seq_one_letter_code
_entity_poly.pdbx_strand_id
1 'polypeptide(L)'
;QAGSGSGFLWDRSGHIVTNFHVVQGATRIAVTLIDGNTYVAQPIGVEPRKDLAVLKIDLRSTNVTPFGNKVANSAELLVGQKAIAIGNPYGLDHTLTVGTVSALGRSMPSIVEGITIRDMIQTDAPINPGNSGGPLLDSRGLLIGMNTSILRDSTGIGFAVPSNTINRIVNQIIKYGQSVQSGIGIVIFEDHIARRFRVEGVLVRQVDEGSPADEVGIQGTAFDQFGRILLGDVIVSIDGERIANYDDMYNIFDDKNPGDYVEVVFQQNGDERTELVRVVAITE
;
A
#
# COMPACT_ATOMS: atom_id res chain seq x y z
N GLN A 1 -2.25 -25.03 7.99
CA GLN A 1 -3.62 -24.88 7.46
C GLN A 1 -3.52 -24.44 6.01
N ALA A 2 -4.28 -25.06 5.10
CA ALA A 2 -4.41 -24.59 3.74
C ALA A 2 -5.31 -23.34 3.73
N GLY A 3 -4.79 -22.20 3.38
CA GLY A 3 -5.56 -20.98 3.10
C GLY A 3 -6.04 -21.01 1.65
N SER A 4 -7.14 -20.33 1.36
CA SER A 4 -7.62 -20.08 -0.02
C SER A 4 -8.03 -18.64 -0.18
N GLY A 5 -7.89 -18.10 -1.38
CA GLY A 5 -8.27 -16.74 -1.73
C GLY A 5 -8.37 -16.60 -3.25
N SER A 6 -8.63 -15.41 -3.70
CA SER A 6 -8.70 -15.07 -5.11
C SER A 6 -7.48 -14.26 -5.56
N GLY A 7 -7.34 -14.15 -6.86
CA GLY A 7 -6.36 -13.28 -7.51
C GLY A 7 -6.78 -13.02 -8.94
N PHE A 8 -5.97 -12.26 -9.65
CA PHE A 8 -6.19 -12.02 -11.08
C PHE A 8 -4.88 -11.96 -11.85
N LEU A 9 -4.95 -12.41 -13.10
CA LEU A 9 -3.81 -12.36 -14.01
C LEU A 9 -3.53 -10.90 -14.39
N TRP A 10 -2.29 -10.45 -14.13
CA TRP A 10 -1.88 -9.09 -14.42
C TRP A 10 -1.43 -8.92 -15.87
N ASP A 11 -0.56 -9.82 -16.33
CA ASP A 11 0.01 -9.75 -17.67
C ASP A 11 0.17 -11.13 -18.33
N ARG A 12 0.55 -11.12 -19.60
CA ARG A 12 0.79 -12.35 -20.37
C ARG A 12 2.08 -13.07 -19.99
N SER A 13 2.92 -12.42 -19.18
CA SER A 13 4.11 -13.05 -18.64
C SER A 13 3.79 -13.98 -17.46
N GLY A 14 2.55 -13.96 -16.95
CA GLY A 14 2.10 -14.82 -15.85
C GLY A 14 2.26 -14.22 -14.47
N HIS A 15 2.25 -12.89 -14.34
CA HIS A 15 2.16 -12.25 -13.04
C HIS A 15 0.71 -12.30 -12.55
N ILE A 16 0.55 -12.69 -11.28
CA ILE A 16 -0.73 -12.78 -10.58
C ILE A 16 -0.71 -11.79 -9.43
N VAL A 17 -1.78 -11.02 -9.28
CA VAL A 17 -1.97 -10.10 -8.16
C VAL A 17 -3.00 -10.69 -7.20
N THR A 18 -2.70 -10.61 -5.91
CA THR A 18 -3.58 -11.05 -4.82
C THR A 18 -3.30 -10.25 -3.55
N ASN A 19 -4.06 -10.47 -2.47
CA ASN A 19 -3.73 -9.89 -1.19
C ASN A 19 -2.54 -10.59 -0.53
N PHE A 20 -1.75 -9.83 0.25
CA PHE A 20 -0.64 -10.37 1.02
C PHE A 20 -1.13 -11.40 2.07
N HIS A 21 -2.20 -11.08 2.81
CA HIS A 21 -2.74 -12.00 3.83
C HIS A 21 -3.18 -13.35 3.27
N VAL A 22 -3.52 -13.45 1.97
CA VAL A 22 -3.88 -14.72 1.30
C VAL A 22 -2.66 -15.66 1.17
N VAL A 23 -1.47 -15.08 1.01
CA VAL A 23 -0.24 -15.85 0.78
C VAL A 23 0.72 -15.86 1.96
N GLN A 24 0.41 -15.09 3.01
CA GLN A 24 1.23 -14.96 4.21
C GLN A 24 1.46 -16.31 4.88
N GLY A 25 2.74 -16.65 5.11
CA GLY A 25 3.13 -17.91 5.76
C GLY A 25 2.95 -19.17 4.91
N ALA A 26 2.55 -19.03 3.63
CA ALA A 26 2.41 -20.18 2.74
C ALA A 26 3.79 -20.71 2.34
N THR A 27 4.00 -22.02 2.53
CA THR A 27 5.22 -22.73 2.07
C THR A 27 5.13 -23.13 0.60
N ARG A 28 3.91 -23.23 0.07
CA ARG A 28 3.63 -23.58 -1.32
C ARG A 28 2.35 -22.89 -1.78
N ILE A 29 2.40 -22.26 -2.94
CA ILE A 29 1.28 -21.54 -3.52
C ILE A 29 0.92 -22.21 -4.86
N ALA A 30 -0.37 -22.49 -5.05
CA ALA A 30 -0.91 -22.97 -6.32
C ALA A 30 -1.97 -21.97 -6.80
N VAL A 31 -1.95 -21.67 -8.10
CA VAL A 31 -2.92 -20.79 -8.76
C VAL A 31 -3.67 -21.59 -9.81
N THR A 32 -4.99 -21.64 -9.69
CA THR A 32 -5.87 -22.24 -10.71
C THR A 32 -6.54 -21.12 -11.49
N LEU A 33 -6.32 -21.07 -12.78
CA LEU A 33 -6.96 -20.11 -13.68
C LEU A 33 -8.38 -20.56 -14.05
N ILE A 34 -9.17 -19.65 -14.60
CA ILE A 34 -10.56 -19.93 -14.99
C ILE A 34 -10.69 -21.01 -16.06
N ASP A 35 -9.63 -21.27 -16.82
CA ASP A 35 -9.55 -22.36 -17.78
C ASP A 35 -9.33 -23.75 -17.15
N GLY A 36 -9.27 -23.83 -15.81
CA GLY A 36 -9.08 -25.04 -15.02
C GLY A 36 -7.62 -25.47 -14.87
N ASN A 37 -6.67 -24.77 -15.50
CA ASN A 37 -5.26 -25.10 -15.38
C ASN A 37 -4.69 -24.63 -14.04
N THR A 38 -3.94 -25.49 -13.37
CA THR A 38 -3.30 -25.21 -12.09
C THR A 38 -1.78 -25.11 -12.26
N TYR A 39 -1.20 -24.06 -11.70
CA TYR A 39 0.22 -23.72 -11.78
C TYR A 39 0.79 -23.60 -10.37
N VAL A 40 2.06 -24.02 -10.20
CA VAL A 40 2.84 -23.65 -9.03
C VAL A 40 3.24 -22.19 -9.18
N ALA A 41 2.96 -21.38 -8.17
CA ALA A 41 3.29 -19.97 -8.16
C ALA A 41 4.46 -19.68 -7.22
N GLN A 42 5.30 -18.71 -7.60
CA GLN A 42 6.39 -18.22 -6.80
C GLN A 42 6.11 -16.75 -6.44
N PRO A 43 6.31 -16.31 -5.18
CA PRO A 43 6.22 -14.90 -4.84
C PRO A 43 7.36 -14.13 -5.52
N ILE A 44 7.03 -13.01 -6.17
CA ILE A 44 7.99 -12.08 -6.78
C ILE A 44 8.31 -10.96 -5.77
N GLY A 45 7.28 -10.45 -5.08
CA GLY A 45 7.40 -9.46 -4.05
C GLY A 45 6.06 -9.21 -3.39
N VAL A 46 6.13 -8.53 -2.26
CA VAL A 46 4.96 -8.22 -1.44
C VAL A 46 5.03 -6.77 -0.94
N GLU A 47 3.87 -6.18 -0.67
CA GLU A 47 3.72 -4.93 0.07
C GLU A 47 2.68 -5.14 1.18
N PRO A 48 3.16 -5.59 2.37
CA PRO A 48 2.28 -5.91 3.49
C PRO A 48 1.45 -4.73 3.98
N ARG A 49 2.00 -3.50 3.92
CA ARG A 49 1.33 -2.27 4.39
C ARG A 49 0.06 -1.96 3.60
N LYS A 50 0.03 -2.36 2.32
CA LYS A 50 -1.13 -2.20 1.41
C LYS A 50 -1.85 -3.53 1.14
N ASP A 51 -1.48 -4.58 1.87
CA ASP A 51 -2.05 -5.93 1.74
C ASP A 51 -1.99 -6.46 0.30
N LEU A 52 -0.84 -6.30 -0.37
CA LEU A 52 -0.65 -6.66 -1.78
C LEU A 52 0.49 -7.68 -1.95
N ALA A 53 0.31 -8.65 -2.83
CA ALA A 53 1.32 -9.61 -3.25
C ALA A 53 1.30 -9.81 -4.76
N VAL A 54 2.49 -9.99 -5.35
CA VAL A 54 2.67 -10.36 -6.75
C VAL A 54 3.33 -11.72 -6.81
N LEU A 55 2.69 -12.63 -7.52
CA LEU A 55 3.16 -13.98 -7.75
C LEU A 55 3.52 -14.16 -9.23
N LYS A 56 4.32 -15.17 -9.52
CA LYS A 56 4.70 -15.61 -10.87
C LYS A 56 4.31 -17.05 -11.10
N ILE A 57 3.66 -17.32 -12.24
CA ILE A 57 3.40 -18.66 -12.75
C ILE A 57 4.11 -18.86 -14.10
N ASP A 58 4.48 -20.10 -14.43
CA ASP A 58 5.00 -20.46 -15.76
C ASP A 58 3.82 -20.59 -16.74
N LEU A 59 3.37 -19.46 -17.25
CA LEU A 59 2.23 -19.36 -18.14
C LEU A 59 2.66 -19.65 -19.59
N ARG A 60 2.42 -20.86 -20.09
CA ARG A 60 2.81 -21.24 -21.47
C ARG A 60 1.81 -20.77 -22.51
N SER A 61 0.52 -20.92 -22.24
CA SER A 61 -0.55 -20.36 -23.06
C SER A 61 -1.84 -20.31 -22.26
N THR A 62 -2.65 -19.27 -22.45
CA THR A 62 -3.98 -19.16 -21.85
C THR A 62 -4.88 -18.26 -22.70
N ASN A 63 -6.17 -18.53 -22.65
CA ASN A 63 -7.20 -17.66 -23.17
C ASN A 63 -7.68 -16.63 -22.15
N VAL A 64 -7.14 -16.68 -20.92
CA VAL A 64 -7.48 -15.70 -19.87
C VAL A 64 -6.95 -14.33 -20.24
N THR A 65 -7.81 -13.33 -20.17
CA THR A 65 -7.44 -11.94 -20.45
C THR A 65 -6.82 -11.29 -19.22
N PRO A 66 -5.59 -10.77 -19.30
CA PRO A 66 -4.97 -10.08 -18.18
C PRO A 66 -5.57 -8.69 -17.95
N PHE A 67 -5.47 -8.21 -16.71
CA PHE A 67 -6.02 -6.92 -16.27
C PHE A 67 -5.06 -5.75 -16.36
N GLY A 68 -3.74 -5.95 -16.46
CA GLY A 68 -2.76 -4.85 -16.44
C GLY A 68 -2.97 -3.76 -17.49
N ASN A 69 -3.61 -4.08 -18.62
CA ASN A 69 -3.99 -3.11 -19.65
C ASN A 69 -5.47 -2.68 -19.57
N LYS A 70 -6.19 -3.07 -18.52
CA LYS A 70 -7.61 -2.78 -18.28
C LYS A 70 -7.83 -2.14 -16.91
N VAL A 71 -6.96 -1.22 -16.55
CA VAL A 71 -6.98 -0.50 -15.27
C VAL A 71 -7.66 0.85 -15.48
N ALA A 72 -8.72 1.11 -14.73
CA ALA A 72 -9.33 2.44 -14.66
C ALA A 72 -8.54 3.34 -13.71
N ASN A 73 -8.65 4.65 -13.90
CA ASN A 73 -8.12 5.61 -12.95
C ASN A 73 -9.03 5.68 -11.71
N SER A 74 -8.59 5.14 -10.58
CA SER A 74 -9.39 5.14 -9.34
C SER A 74 -9.60 6.52 -8.73
N ALA A 75 -8.80 7.53 -9.09
CA ALA A 75 -9.02 8.91 -8.66
C ALA A 75 -10.24 9.58 -9.35
N GLU A 76 -10.72 9.01 -10.45
CA GLU A 76 -11.90 9.51 -11.19
C GLU A 76 -13.20 8.78 -10.82
N LEU A 77 -13.15 7.88 -9.84
CA LEU A 77 -14.33 7.14 -9.41
C LEU A 77 -15.34 8.08 -8.73
N LEU A 78 -16.61 7.78 -8.93
CA LEU A 78 -17.70 8.50 -8.30
C LEU A 78 -18.54 7.55 -7.43
N VAL A 79 -19.00 8.06 -6.28
CA VAL A 79 -19.98 7.34 -5.45
C VAL A 79 -21.25 7.11 -6.27
N GLY A 80 -21.81 5.90 -6.18
CA GLY A 80 -22.95 5.44 -6.95
C GLY A 80 -22.58 4.71 -8.26
N GLN A 81 -21.31 4.72 -8.69
CA GLN A 81 -20.88 3.89 -9.82
C GLN A 81 -21.03 2.41 -9.50
N LYS A 82 -21.37 1.61 -10.52
CA LYS A 82 -21.48 0.16 -10.39
C LYS A 82 -20.12 -0.45 -10.05
N ALA A 83 -20.11 -1.33 -9.05
CA ALA A 83 -18.97 -2.13 -8.64
C ALA A 83 -19.31 -3.62 -8.77
N ILE A 84 -18.42 -4.38 -9.39
CA ILE A 84 -18.57 -5.82 -9.63
C ILE A 84 -17.37 -6.51 -9.01
N ALA A 85 -17.59 -7.24 -7.91
CA ALA A 85 -16.55 -8.00 -7.26
C ALA A 85 -16.57 -9.45 -7.76
N ILE A 86 -15.39 -9.96 -8.10
CA ILE A 86 -15.21 -11.33 -8.55
C ILE A 86 -14.28 -12.05 -7.58
N GLY A 87 -14.57 -13.34 -7.33
CA GLY A 87 -13.73 -14.20 -6.52
C GLY A 87 -14.10 -15.67 -6.70
N ASN A 88 -13.33 -16.53 -6.07
CA ASN A 88 -13.58 -17.96 -6.03
C ASN A 88 -13.51 -18.49 -4.58
N PRO A 89 -14.52 -18.17 -3.76
CA PRO A 89 -14.57 -18.61 -2.38
C PRO A 89 -14.57 -20.14 -2.33
N TYR A 90 -13.65 -20.70 -1.56
CA TYR A 90 -13.52 -22.14 -1.32
C TYR A 90 -13.18 -23.00 -2.55
N GLY A 91 -12.86 -22.42 -3.70
CA GLY A 91 -12.59 -23.18 -4.93
C GLY A 91 -13.80 -23.93 -5.49
N LEU A 92 -15.02 -23.54 -5.06
CA LEU A 92 -16.25 -24.27 -5.42
C LEU A 92 -16.87 -23.77 -6.73
N ASP A 93 -16.81 -22.46 -6.99
CA ASP A 93 -17.25 -21.84 -8.26
C ASP A 93 -16.91 -20.35 -8.24
N HIS A 94 -16.70 -19.79 -9.44
CA HIS A 94 -16.46 -18.36 -9.58
C HIS A 94 -17.69 -17.57 -9.15
N THR A 95 -17.54 -16.77 -8.10
CA THR A 95 -18.61 -15.94 -7.57
C THR A 95 -18.46 -14.51 -8.08
N LEU A 96 -19.56 -13.96 -8.59
CA LEU A 96 -19.69 -12.58 -8.97
C LEU A 96 -20.74 -11.93 -8.08
N THR A 97 -20.38 -10.83 -7.43
CA THR A 97 -21.31 -10.00 -6.66
C THR A 97 -21.33 -8.60 -7.24
N VAL A 98 -22.51 -7.94 -7.15
CA VAL A 98 -22.74 -6.62 -7.74
C VAL A 98 -23.23 -5.67 -6.65
N GLY A 99 -22.70 -4.48 -6.66
CA GLY A 99 -23.08 -3.36 -5.83
C GLY A 99 -22.68 -2.05 -6.48
N THR A 100 -22.39 -1.08 -5.63
CA THR A 100 -21.96 0.27 -6.02
C THR A 100 -20.72 0.69 -5.23
N VAL A 101 -20.01 1.68 -5.73
CA VAL A 101 -19.05 2.45 -4.95
C VAL A 101 -19.84 3.25 -3.92
N SER A 102 -19.75 2.88 -2.64
CA SER A 102 -20.53 3.49 -1.56
C SER A 102 -19.83 4.71 -0.96
N ALA A 103 -18.48 4.70 -0.94
CA ALA A 103 -17.66 5.82 -0.51
C ALA A 103 -16.24 5.69 -1.07
N LEU A 104 -15.51 6.79 -1.06
CA LEU A 104 -14.09 6.88 -1.44
C LEU A 104 -13.30 7.52 -0.29
N GLY A 105 -11.97 7.39 -0.33
CA GLY A 105 -11.10 7.98 0.68
C GLY A 105 -11.24 7.36 2.07
N ARG A 106 -11.66 6.10 2.17
CA ARG A 106 -11.78 5.42 3.45
C ARG A 106 -10.42 4.95 3.95
N SER A 107 -10.26 4.98 5.27
CA SER A 107 -9.05 4.50 5.94
C SER A 107 -9.36 3.22 6.71
N MET A 108 -8.44 2.25 6.62
CA MET A 108 -8.55 0.97 7.32
C MET A 108 -7.21 0.59 7.93
N PRO A 109 -7.20 -0.05 9.11
CA PRO A 109 -5.96 -0.63 9.65
C PRO A 109 -5.33 -1.60 8.66
N SER A 110 -4.01 -1.50 8.46
CA SER A 110 -3.23 -2.50 7.76
C SER A 110 -3.07 -3.76 8.65
N ILE A 111 -2.64 -4.86 8.04
CA ILE A 111 -2.15 -6.02 8.79
C ILE A 111 -0.80 -5.72 9.48
N VAL A 112 -0.10 -4.68 9.04
CA VAL A 112 1.10 -4.16 9.71
C VAL A 112 0.64 -3.20 10.80
N GLU A 113 1.03 -3.48 12.04
CA GLU A 113 0.66 -2.66 13.19
C GLU A 113 1.14 -1.21 13.03
N GLY A 114 0.27 -0.26 13.39
CA GLY A 114 0.55 1.17 13.32
C GLY A 114 0.46 1.79 11.94
N ILE A 115 0.10 1.02 10.91
CA ILE A 115 -0.09 1.50 9.54
C ILE A 115 -1.58 1.50 9.17
N THR A 116 -2.01 2.55 8.51
CA THR A 116 -3.36 2.71 7.98
C THR A 116 -3.32 2.69 6.45
N ILE A 117 -4.11 1.82 5.84
CA ILE A 117 -4.32 1.86 4.39
C ILE A 117 -5.33 2.98 4.13
N ARG A 118 -4.91 4.04 3.45
CA ARG A 118 -5.76 5.19 3.08
C ARG A 118 -6.34 5.01 1.67
N ASP A 119 -7.29 5.88 1.35
CA ASP A 119 -7.95 6.00 0.03
C ASP A 119 -8.71 4.76 -0.44
N MET A 120 -9.04 3.85 0.48
CA MET A 120 -9.79 2.65 0.17
C MET A 120 -11.15 2.97 -0.45
N ILE A 121 -11.53 2.15 -1.43
CA ILE A 121 -12.86 2.15 -2.03
C ILE A 121 -13.78 1.35 -1.10
N GLN A 122 -14.88 1.95 -0.67
CA GLN A 122 -15.97 1.25 0.02
C GLN A 122 -17.04 0.84 -1.00
N THR A 123 -17.53 -0.39 -0.90
CA THR A 123 -18.62 -0.91 -1.75
C THR A 123 -19.64 -1.70 -0.92
N ASP A 124 -20.89 -1.72 -1.38
CA ASP A 124 -21.93 -2.59 -0.85
C ASP A 124 -22.05 -3.92 -1.62
N ALA A 125 -21.22 -4.12 -2.67
CA ALA A 125 -21.05 -5.43 -3.26
C ALA A 125 -20.60 -6.42 -2.18
N PRO A 126 -21.27 -7.57 -1.98
CA PRO A 126 -20.90 -8.53 -0.95
C PRO A 126 -19.44 -9.02 -1.12
N ILE A 127 -18.58 -8.63 -0.19
CA ILE A 127 -17.20 -9.12 -0.06
C ILE A 127 -17.18 -10.09 1.11
N ASN A 128 -16.83 -11.33 0.83
CA ASN A 128 -16.79 -12.43 1.79
C ASN A 128 -15.41 -13.13 1.74
N PRO A 129 -15.04 -13.93 2.75
CA PRO A 129 -13.86 -14.78 2.68
C PRO A 129 -13.86 -15.59 1.38
N GLY A 130 -12.77 -15.45 0.61
CA GLY A 130 -12.61 -16.06 -0.72
C GLY A 130 -12.67 -15.06 -1.87
N ASN A 131 -13.35 -13.90 -1.74
CA ASN A 131 -13.25 -12.82 -2.73
C ASN A 131 -12.00 -11.97 -2.53
N SER A 132 -11.38 -12.00 -1.35
CA SER A 132 -10.12 -11.29 -1.05
C SER A 132 -9.05 -11.63 -2.07
N GLY A 133 -8.39 -10.61 -2.60
CA GLY A 133 -7.40 -10.69 -3.67
C GLY A 133 -8.01 -10.69 -5.08
N GLY A 134 -9.30 -10.91 -5.21
CA GLY A 134 -10.00 -10.85 -6.49
C GLY A 134 -10.23 -9.42 -6.97
N PRO A 135 -10.51 -9.22 -8.28
CA PRO A 135 -10.69 -7.89 -8.85
C PRO A 135 -12.04 -7.29 -8.46
N LEU A 136 -12.04 -5.96 -8.25
CA LEU A 136 -13.23 -5.10 -8.26
C LEU A 136 -13.26 -4.36 -9.60
N LEU A 137 -14.34 -4.51 -10.35
CA LEU A 137 -14.49 -3.97 -11.70
C LEU A 137 -15.61 -2.93 -11.77
N ASP A 138 -15.51 -2.03 -12.74
CA ASP A 138 -16.63 -1.18 -13.13
C ASP A 138 -17.57 -1.87 -14.15
N SER A 139 -18.62 -1.18 -14.59
CA SER A 139 -19.60 -1.71 -15.57
C SER A 139 -19.02 -1.96 -16.97
N ARG A 140 -17.80 -1.46 -17.25
CA ARG A 140 -17.09 -1.69 -18.52
C ARG A 140 -16.12 -2.88 -18.41
N GLY A 141 -16.00 -3.48 -17.22
CA GLY A 141 -15.04 -4.54 -16.93
C GLY A 141 -13.61 -4.04 -16.72
N LEU A 142 -13.43 -2.74 -16.43
CA LEU A 142 -12.13 -2.19 -16.06
C LEU A 142 -11.86 -2.39 -14.56
N LEU A 143 -10.63 -2.72 -14.22
CA LEU A 143 -10.19 -2.86 -12.84
C LEU A 143 -10.22 -1.50 -12.13
N ILE A 144 -11.04 -1.38 -11.09
CA ILE A 144 -11.11 -0.20 -10.22
C ILE A 144 -10.47 -0.45 -8.85
N GLY A 145 -10.27 -1.71 -8.45
CA GLY A 145 -9.63 -2.07 -7.21
C GLY A 145 -9.44 -3.57 -7.03
N MET A 146 -8.89 -3.96 -5.88
CA MET A 146 -8.74 -5.34 -5.43
C MET A 146 -9.50 -5.52 -4.11
N ASN A 147 -10.42 -6.48 -4.10
CA ASN A 147 -11.24 -6.78 -2.93
C ASN A 147 -10.37 -7.17 -1.73
N THR A 148 -10.67 -6.64 -0.56
CA THR A 148 -10.04 -7.05 0.70
C THR A 148 -11.08 -7.24 1.79
N SER A 149 -11.03 -8.38 2.49
CA SER A 149 -11.95 -8.74 3.58
C SER A 149 -11.24 -8.61 4.92
N ILE A 150 -10.87 -7.38 5.30
CA ILE A 150 -10.17 -7.12 6.56
C ILE A 150 -11.18 -6.99 7.73
N LEU A 151 -12.40 -6.49 7.47
CA LEU A 151 -13.44 -6.38 8.50
C LEU A 151 -14.32 -7.64 8.52
N ARG A 152 -14.13 -8.46 9.53
CA ARG A 152 -15.05 -9.57 9.85
C ARG A 152 -16.32 -8.97 10.49
N ASP A 153 -17.47 -9.56 10.16
CA ASP A 153 -18.78 -9.23 10.76
C ASP A 153 -19.46 -7.91 10.32
N SER A 154 -19.03 -7.26 9.23
CA SER A 154 -19.76 -6.14 8.63
C SER A 154 -20.61 -6.58 7.44
N THR A 155 -21.93 -6.59 7.61
CA THR A 155 -22.86 -6.88 6.51
C THR A 155 -23.06 -5.64 5.65
N GLY A 156 -22.85 -5.76 4.33
CA GLY A 156 -23.08 -4.66 3.37
C GLY A 156 -21.98 -3.60 3.33
N ILE A 157 -20.82 -3.86 3.93
CA ILE A 157 -19.65 -2.98 3.84
C ILE A 157 -18.46 -3.82 3.39
N GLY A 158 -18.02 -3.62 2.16
CA GLY A 158 -16.83 -4.19 1.58
C GLY A 158 -15.80 -3.09 1.30
N PHE A 159 -14.53 -3.47 1.23
CA PHE A 159 -13.44 -2.56 0.90
C PHE A 159 -12.58 -3.11 -0.23
N ALA A 160 -11.95 -2.21 -0.98
CA ALA A 160 -11.00 -2.58 -2.01
C ALA A 160 -9.81 -1.62 -2.04
N VAL A 161 -8.62 -2.16 -2.27
CA VAL A 161 -7.41 -1.38 -2.56
C VAL A 161 -7.59 -0.73 -3.93
N PRO A 162 -7.35 0.60 -4.09
CA PRO A 162 -7.58 1.30 -5.35
C PRO A 162 -6.68 0.82 -6.49
N SER A 163 -7.19 0.87 -7.70
CA SER A 163 -6.46 0.43 -8.90
C SER A 163 -5.19 1.22 -9.18
N ASN A 164 -5.13 2.53 -8.87
CA ASN A 164 -3.91 3.33 -9.03
C ASN A 164 -2.80 2.82 -8.11
N THR A 165 -3.12 2.54 -6.84
CA THR A 165 -2.18 1.95 -5.86
C THR A 165 -1.69 0.59 -6.34
N ILE A 166 -2.60 -0.28 -6.81
CA ILE A 166 -2.24 -1.60 -7.36
C ILE A 166 -1.29 -1.45 -8.55
N ASN A 167 -1.64 -0.60 -9.52
CA ASN A 167 -0.85 -0.40 -10.73
C ASN A 167 0.58 0.09 -10.41
N ARG A 168 0.71 1.04 -9.49
CA ARG A 168 2.01 1.56 -9.06
C ARG A 168 2.85 0.46 -8.41
N ILE A 169 2.32 -0.21 -7.38
CA ILE A 169 3.05 -1.21 -6.59
C ILE A 169 3.39 -2.44 -7.43
N VAL A 170 2.45 -2.97 -8.21
CA VAL A 170 2.68 -4.15 -9.05
C VAL A 170 3.78 -3.91 -10.06
N ASN A 171 3.78 -2.75 -10.73
CA ASN A 171 4.83 -2.41 -11.69
C ASN A 171 6.20 -2.24 -11.02
N GLN A 172 6.26 -1.70 -9.80
CA GLN A 172 7.50 -1.61 -9.02
C GLN A 172 8.01 -3.02 -8.65
N ILE A 173 7.14 -3.88 -8.13
CA ILE A 173 7.50 -5.26 -7.76
C ILE A 173 7.97 -6.06 -8.99
N ILE A 174 7.29 -5.95 -10.13
CA ILE A 174 7.71 -6.64 -11.36
C ILE A 174 9.09 -6.15 -11.81
N LYS A 175 9.36 -4.85 -11.71
CA LYS A 175 10.61 -4.25 -12.19
C LYS A 175 11.78 -4.44 -11.22
N TYR A 176 11.54 -4.34 -9.92
CA TYR A 176 12.59 -4.24 -8.91
C TYR A 176 12.58 -5.43 -7.90
N GLY A 177 11.58 -6.32 -7.95
CA GLY A 177 11.39 -7.41 -6.99
C GLY A 177 10.77 -6.97 -5.67
N GLN A 178 10.55 -5.68 -5.46
CA GLN A 178 9.97 -5.10 -4.23
C GLN A 178 9.23 -3.79 -4.55
N SER A 179 8.36 -3.36 -3.65
CA SER A 179 7.83 -2.00 -3.69
C SER A 179 8.91 -1.00 -3.34
N VAL A 180 8.92 0.14 -4.03
CA VAL A 180 9.86 1.22 -3.75
C VAL A 180 9.17 2.20 -2.79
N GLN A 181 9.71 2.34 -1.60
CA GLN A 181 9.30 3.39 -0.69
C GLN A 181 9.94 4.71 -1.07
N SER A 182 9.16 5.77 -1.02
CA SER A 182 9.64 7.13 -1.20
C SER A 182 9.91 7.78 0.15
N GLY A 183 10.92 8.64 0.22
CA GLY A 183 11.27 9.38 1.41
C GLY A 183 12.35 10.40 1.14
N ILE A 184 12.98 10.92 2.19
CA ILE A 184 13.98 11.99 2.10
C ILE A 184 15.36 11.61 2.66
N GLY A 185 15.55 10.35 3.09
CA GLY A 185 16.82 9.86 3.63
C GLY A 185 16.98 10.17 5.13
N ILE A 186 16.00 9.81 5.92
CA ILE A 186 16.02 9.91 7.38
C ILE A 186 15.63 8.60 8.03
N VAL A 187 16.17 8.38 9.23
CA VAL A 187 15.71 7.35 10.17
C VAL A 187 14.97 8.07 11.30
N ILE A 188 13.82 7.57 11.68
CA ILE A 188 12.98 8.19 12.71
C ILE A 188 12.90 7.35 13.97
N PHE A 189 12.47 7.97 15.07
CA PHE A 189 12.04 7.23 16.24
C PHE A 189 10.62 6.71 16.07
N GLU A 190 10.35 5.54 16.65
CA GLU A 190 8.99 5.05 16.77
C GLU A 190 8.11 6.01 17.57
N ASP A 191 6.84 6.14 17.21
CA ASP A 191 5.90 7.09 17.80
C ASP A 191 5.83 6.99 19.35
N HIS A 192 5.93 5.77 19.90
CA HIS A 192 5.89 5.59 21.35
C HIS A 192 7.12 6.16 22.07
N ILE A 193 8.27 6.24 21.36
CA ILE A 193 9.50 6.86 21.88
C ILE A 193 9.39 8.38 21.76
N ALA A 194 8.94 8.91 20.62
CA ALA A 194 8.73 10.35 20.43
C ALA A 194 7.78 10.94 21.49
N ARG A 195 6.71 10.23 21.83
CA ARG A 195 5.78 10.62 22.90
C ARG A 195 6.44 10.74 24.29
N ARG A 196 7.46 9.94 24.60
CA ARG A 196 8.22 10.07 25.88
C ARG A 196 8.97 11.39 25.98
N PHE A 197 9.38 11.95 24.84
CA PHE A 197 9.98 13.28 24.75
C PHE A 197 8.94 14.40 24.64
N ARG A 198 7.63 14.10 24.67
CA ARG A 198 6.52 15.05 24.50
C ARG A 198 6.58 15.79 23.17
N VAL A 199 7.02 15.12 22.14
CA VAL A 199 7.11 15.63 20.77
C VAL A 199 5.80 15.30 20.05
N GLU A 200 5.19 16.29 19.40
CA GLU A 200 4.09 16.11 18.45
C GLU A 200 4.67 16.19 17.04
N GLY A 201 4.60 15.07 16.29
CA GLY A 201 5.19 14.93 14.98
C GLY A 201 6.15 13.76 14.90
N VAL A 202 6.92 13.69 13.82
CA VAL A 202 7.91 12.63 13.58
C VAL A 202 9.30 13.11 13.97
N LEU A 203 9.87 12.53 15.06
CA LEU A 203 11.20 12.88 15.57
C LEU A 203 12.28 12.18 14.75
N VAL A 204 13.20 12.96 14.17
CA VAL A 204 14.35 12.46 13.41
C VAL A 204 15.38 11.88 14.36
N ARG A 205 15.71 10.60 14.17
CA ARG A 205 16.76 9.90 14.90
C ARG A 205 18.12 10.10 14.25
N GLN A 206 18.18 9.92 12.93
CA GLN A 206 19.41 9.99 12.13
C GLN A 206 19.07 10.52 10.74
N VAL A 207 20.03 11.17 10.12
CA VAL A 207 19.99 11.60 8.72
C VAL A 207 21.08 10.83 7.98
N ASP A 208 20.73 10.30 6.81
CA ASP A 208 21.66 9.57 5.96
C ASP A 208 22.58 10.57 5.25
N GLU A 209 23.88 10.34 5.34
CA GLU A 209 24.90 11.22 4.74
C GLU A 209 24.71 11.33 3.22
N GLY A 210 24.72 12.54 2.69
CA GLY A 210 24.49 12.83 1.27
C GLY A 210 23.05 12.65 0.80
N SER A 211 22.10 12.41 1.70
CA SER A 211 20.68 12.36 1.37
C SER A 211 20.10 13.76 1.13
N PRO A 212 18.92 13.87 0.47
CA PRO A 212 18.24 15.15 0.35
C PRO A 212 17.94 15.83 1.70
N ALA A 213 17.71 15.05 2.74
CA ALA A 213 17.54 15.58 4.09
C ALA A 213 18.83 16.21 4.64
N ASP A 214 19.99 15.58 4.38
CA ASP A 214 21.30 16.12 4.75
C ASP A 214 21.63 17.40 3.95
N GLU A 215 21.34 17.41 2.65
CA GLU A 215 21.55 18.58 1.79
C GLU A 215 20.86 19.85 2.29
N VAL A 216 19.66 19.72 2.89
CA VAL A 216 18.92 20.85 3.47
C VAL A 216 19.19 21.07 4.96
N GLY A 217 20.12 20.32 5.53
CA GLY A 217 20.61 20.50 6.90
C GLY A 217 19.66 20.03 7.99
N ILE A 218 18.87 18.98 7.73
CA ILE A 218 18.07 18.31 8.77
C ILE A 218 19.00 17.66 9.78
N GLN A 219 18.64 17.76 11.05
CA GLN A 219 19.46 17.25 12.14
C GLN A 219 18.82 16.05 12.82
N GLY A 220 19.62 14.99 12.99
CA GLY A 220 19.26 13.84 13.82
C GLY A 220 19.46 14.13 15.31
N THR A 221 18.90 13.27 16.14
CA THR A 221 19.07 13.28 17.59
C THR A 221 20.50 12.86 17.96
N ALA A 222 21.17 13.62 18.81
CA ALA A 222 22.54 13.42 19.21
C ALA A 222 22.71 13.44 20.73
N PHE A 223 23.93 13.17 21.22
CA PHE A 223 24.31 13.36 22.61
C PHE A 223 25.36 14.47 22.72
N ASP A 224 25.20 15.34 23.71
CA ASP A 224 26.23 16.33 24.02
C ASP A 224 27.43 15.69 24.72
N GLN A 225 28.46 16.49 24.96
CA GLN A 225 29.67 16.06 25.66
C GLN A 225 29.46 15.58 27.12
N PHE A 226 28.29 15.84 27.68
CA PHE A 226 27.87 15.43 29.02
C PHE A 226 26.90 14.24 29.00
N GLY A 227 26.63 13.66 27.83
CA GLY A 227 25.72 12.53 27.67
C GLY A 227 24.23 12.92 27.70
N ARG A 228 23.88 14.21 27.61
CA ARG A 228 22.50 14.66 27.54
C ARG A 228 21.99 14.55 26.10
N ILE A 229 20.74 14.14 25.96
CA ILE A 229 20.09 14.01 24.65
C ILE A 229 19.81 15.40 24.07
N LEU A 230 20.30 15.65 22.86
CA LEU A 230 19.94 16.77 22.03
C LEU A 230 18.96 16.23 20.98
N LEU A 231 17.68 16.58 21.12
CA LEU A 231 16.67 16.14 20.17
C LEU A 231 16.96 16.71 18.80
N GLY A 232 16.81 15.86 17.79
CA GLY A 232 16.86 16.26 16.39
C GLY A 232 15.62 17.05 15.96
N ASP A 233 15.55 17.34 14.68
CA ASP A 233 14.38 17.98 14.08
C ASP A 233 13.13 17.10 14.21
N VAL A 234 11.98 17.76 14.31
CA VAL A 234 10.66 17.14 14.31
C VAL A 234 9.92 17.56 13.06
N ILE A 235 9.51 16.60 12.25
CA ILE A 235 8.66 16.88 11.09
C ILE A 235 7.23 17.10 11.59
N VAL A 236 6.66 18.26 11.31
CA VAL A 236 5.32 18.67 11.75
C VAL A 236 4.33 18.87 10.61
N SER A 237 4.82 19.09 9.38
CA SER A 237 3.98 19.21 8.19
C SER A 237 4.75 18.79 6.92
N ILE A 238 4.06 18.22 5.94
CA ILE A 238 4.56 17.95 4.58
C ILE A 238 3.50 18.39 3.58
N ASP A 239 3.87 19.22 2.59
CA ASP A 239 2.97 19.78 1.57
C ASP A 239 1.70 20.43 2.18
N GLY A 240 1.83 21.07 3.34
CA GLY A 240 0.74 21.70 4.09
C GLY A 240 -0.15 20.73 4.88
N GLU A 241 0.08 19.43 4.81
CA GLU A 241 -0.62 18.44 5.62
C GLU A 241 0.11 18.24 6.95
N ARG A 242 -0.64 18.30 8.06
CA ARG A 242 -0.10 18.10 9.41
C ARG A 242 0.37 16.66 9.62
N ILE A 243 1.57 16.51 10.17
CA ILE A 243 2.17 15.22 10.54
C ILE A 243 2.10 15.07 12.06
N ALA A 244 1.33 14.12 12.55
CA ALA A 244 1.24 13.79 13.97
C ALA A 244 2.02 12.52 14.34
N ASN A 245 2.31 11.65 13.39
CA ASN A 245 2.94 10.35 13.60
C ASN A 245 3.54 9.80 12.30
N TYR A 246 4.17 8.62 12.41
CA TYR A 246 4.78 7.93 11.27
C TYR A 246 3.76 7.58 10.17
N ASP A 247 2.55 7.15 10.53
CA ASP A 247 1.52 6.77 9.56
C ASP A 247 1.12 7.94 8.64
N ASP A 248 1.02 9.16 9.20
CA ASP A 248 0.75 10.36 8.40
C ASP A 248 1.86 10.62 7.40
N MET A 249 3.12 10.62 7.86
CA MET A 249 4.28 10.80 7.00
C MET A 249 4.39 9.72 5.92
N TYR A 250 4.22 8.44 6.31
CA TYR A 250 4.26 7.31 5.39
C TYR A 250 3.26 7.45 4.24
N ASN A 251 2.01 7.80 4.56
CA ASN A 251 0.96 7.90 3.55
C ASN A 251 1.20 9.06 2.57
N ILE A 252 1.80 10.17 3.01
CA ILE A 252 2.15 11.27 2.09
C ILE A 252 3.28 10.81 1.15
N PHE A 253 4.34 10.20 1.67
CA PHE A 253 5.43 9.72 0.82
C PHE A 253 5.03 8.56 -0.08
N ASP A 254 4.05 7.74 0.31
CA ASP A 254 3.52 6.65 -0.52
C ASP A 254 2.91 7.15 -1.84
N ASP A 255 2.39 8.38 -1.87
CA ASP A 255 1.84 9.01 -3.08
C ASP A 255 2.89 9.76 -3.92
N LYS A 256 4.14 9.85 -3.46
CA LYS A 256 5.23 10.53 -4.16
C LYS A 256 6.11 9.55 -4.93
N ASN A 257 6.72 10.05 -6.00
CA ASN A 257 7.71 9.29 -6.76
C ASN A 257 9.12 9.83 -6.46
N PRO A 258 10.15 8.96 -6.51
CA PRO A 258 11.53 9.43 -6.49
C PRO A 258 11.78 10.47 -7.58
N GLY A 259 12.31 11.64 -7.19
CA GLY A 259 12.51 12.81 -8.04
C GLY A 259 11.50 13.93 -7.83
N ASP A 260 10.35 13.66 -7.20
CA ASP A 260 9.42 14.70 -6.77
C ASP A 260 10.05 15.58 -5.68
N TYR A 261 9.45 16.74 -5.43
CA TYR A 261 9.82 17.62 -4.32
C TYR A 261 8.64 17.77 -3.38
N VAL A 262 8.93 17.85 -2.08
CA VAL A 262 7.95 18.11 -1.02
C VAL A 262 8.40 19.27 -0.16
N GLU A 263 7.45 20.11 0.24
CA GLU A 263 7.68 21.15 1.24
C GLU A 263 7.55 20.52 2.62
N VAL A 264 8.62 20.56 3.40
CA VAL A 264 8.65 19.97 4.75
C VAL A 264 8.87 21.05 5.79
N VAL A 265 7.98 21.09 6.79
CA VAL A 265 8.12 21.97 7.95
C VAL A 265 8.73 21.16 9.11
N PHE A 266 9.88 21.64 9.58
CA PHE A 266 10.62 21.09 10.71
C PHE A 266 10.51 22.02 11.91
N GLN A 267 10.44 21.43 13.09
CA GLN A 267 10.49 22.15 14.35
C GLN A 267 11.69 21.68 15.18
N GLN A 268 12.51 22.61 15.71
CA GLN A 268 13.59 22.32 16.63
C GLN A 268 13.64 23.41 17.71
N ASN A 269 13.65 23.03 18.98
CA ASN A 269 13.71 23.94 20.15
C ASN A 269 12.60 25.03 20.15
N GLY A 270 11.49 24.80 19.47
CA GLY A 270 10.37 25.74 19.36
C GLY A 270 10.41 26.65 18.14
N ASP A 271 11.49 26.62 17.37
CA ASP A 271 11.59 27.35 16.09
C ASP A 271 11.17 26.42 14.93
N GLU A 272 10.43 26.96 13.99
CA GLU A 272 10.00 26.28 12.76
C GLU A 272 10.81 26.79 11.57
N ARG A 273 11.14 25.87 10.67
CA ARG A 273 11.71 26.19 9.37
C ARG A 273 11.06 25.32 8.29
N THR A 274 11.00 25.84 7.09
CA THR A 274 10.42 25.17 5.92
C THR A 274 11.51 24.98 4.88
N GLU A 275 11.62 23.74 4.36
CA GLU A 275 12.57 23.38 3.34
C GLU A 275 11.89 22.63 2.21
N LEU A 276 12.35 22.84 0.98
CA LEU A 276 11.94 22.07 -0.19
C LEU A 276 12.90 20.89 -0.37
N VAL A 277 12.42 19.68 -0.13
CA VAL A 277 13.25 18.48 -0.07
C VAL A 277 12.91 17.56 -1.23
N ARG A 278 13.95 17.07 -1.92
CA ARG A 278 13.78 16.10 -3.01
C ARG A 278 13.47 14.72 -2.45
N VAL A 279 12.46 14.05 -3.01
CA VAL A 279 12.09 12.69 -2.69
C VAL A 279 13.04 11.71 -3.38
N VAL A 280 13.47 10.69 -2.67
CA VAL A 280 14.32 9.60 -3.18
C VAL A 280 13.69 8.25 -2.86
N ALA A 281 14.12 7.21 -3.59
CA ALA A 281 13.80 5.84 -3.22
C ALA A 281 14.56 5.47 -1.93
N ILE A 282 13.83 4.97 -0.94
CA ILE A 282 14.43 4.38 0.26
C ILE A 282 14.52 2.88 0.02
N THR A 283 15.70 2.32 0.14
CA THR A 283 15.95 0.87 0.19
C THR A 283 16.10 0.49 1.67
N GLU A 284 15.24 -0.38 2.17
CA GLU A 284 15.41 -1.00 3.49
C GLU A 284 16.64 -1.93 3.52
#